data_93744bf7f377ec073779dc0a06353067
#
_entry.id   93744bf7f377ec073779dc0a06353067
#
_cell.length_a   1.000
_cell.length_b   1.000
_cell.length_c   1.000
_cell.angle_alpha   90.00
_cell.angle_beta   90.00
_cell.angle_gamma   90.00
#
_symmetry.space_group_name_H-M   'P 1'
#
loop_
_entity.id
_entity.type
_entity.pdbx_description
1 polymer ?
#
loop_
_entity_poly.entity_id
_entity_poly.type
_entity_poly.pdbx_seq_one_letter_code
_entity_poly.pdbx_strand_id
1 'polypeptide(L)'
;MKYRSLGRTGLRVSVLGIGTGGPSQFGQNSGVPETDVSRMVRRALALGVNFFDTAAGYGESEAILGRALTGVPRDEYVLATKVQVARDEWTATPEDVVGTVELSLERLRVDVIDIMQFHGVKPEDYARTIEIFLPVMVRLQEQGKFRFLGVSETYSQDFRHEMFPMALADDHFDTAMVGYNMISPTAEHRVLPMCLERNVGVICMVAVRRALSRPEVLAERIAYAKKTGLIERDSVPDDDPLGWLVTGEVASLPAAAYKYVASHPAMGTVLTGTANIDHLEANVKAILGPPLHDDDMARLRSIFGAVWEPLGN
;
A
#
# COMPACT_ATOMS: atom_id res chain seq x y z
N MET A 1 17.46 7.38 -4.88
CA MET A 1 16.02 7.01 -4.91
C MET A 1 15.31 7.88 -5.95
N LYS A 2 14.28 7.34 -6.63
CA LYS A 2 13.35 8.11 -7.47
C LYS A 2 12.22 8.66 -6.59
N TYR A 3 11.77 9.90 -6.85
CA TYR A 3 10.71 10.55 -6.08
C TYR A 3 9.59 11.04 -6.99
N ARG A 4 8.38 11.12 -6.45
CA ARG A 4 7.19 11.63 -7.13
C ARG A 4 6.41 12.57 -6.20
N SER A 5 5.61 13.46 -6.78
CA SER A 5 4.58 14.18 -6.04
C SER A 5 3.43 13.23 -5.73
N LEU A 6 2.96 13.22 -4.49
CA LEU A 6 1.82 12.41 -4.07
C LEU A 6 0.52 13.18 -4.32
N GLY A 7 0.09 13.18 -5.57
CA GLY A 7 -1.10 13.91 -6.00
C GLY A 7 -1.11 15.37 -5.56
N ARG A 8 -2.31 15.86 -5.18
CA ARG A 8 -2.55 17.25 -4.74
C ARG A 8 -1.93 17.60 -3.38
N THR A 9 -1.44 16.62 -2.63
CA THR A 9 -0.74 16.89 -1.35
C THR A 9 0.54 17.70 -1.54
N GLY A 10 1.15 17.64 -2.71
CA GLY A 10 2.45 18.23 -2.99
C GLY A 10 3.62 17.56 -2.24
N LEU A 11 3.37 16.53 -1.43
CA LEU A 11 4.41 15.78 -0.74
C LEU A 11 5.30 15.07 -1.75
N ARG A 12 6.61 15.27 -1.63
CA ARG A 12 7.62 14.58 -2.42
C ARG A 12 7.97 13.26 -1.77
N VAL A 13 7.45 12.15 -2.30
CA VAL A 13 7.62 10.80 -1.74
C VAL A 13 8.52 9.92 -2.59
N SER A 14 9.27 9.04 -1.95
CA SER A 14 10.03 7.98 -2.64
C SER A 14 9.06 7.01 -3.33
N VAL A 15 9.41 6.55 -4.52
CA VAL A 15 8.58 5.58 -5.27
C VAL A 15 8.41 4.27 -4.52
N LEU A 16 9.37 3.88 -3.68
CA LEU A 16 9.23 2.80 -2.71
C LEU A 16 9.01 3.38 -1.32
N GLY A 17 7.96 2.94 -0.63
CA GLY A 17 7.66 3.25 0.77
C GLY A 17 7.74 2.01 1.66
N ILE A 18 7.87 2.22 2.96
CA ILE A 18 7.80 1.14 3.96
C ILE A 18 6.38 1.05 4.49
N GLY A 19 5.77 -0.15 4.37
CA GLY A 19 4.52 -0.50 5.03
C GLY A 19 4.77 -1.38 6.25
N THR A 20 4.18 -1.06 7.39
CA THR A 20 4.40 -1.78 8.65
C THR A 20 3.32 -2.81 8.98
N GLY A 21 2.30 -2.91 8.14
CA GLY A 21 1.23 -3.90 8.25
C GLY A 21 1.56 -5.24 7.59
N GLY A 22 0.50 -5.96 7.22
CA GLY A 22 0.61 -7.26 6.56
C GLY A 22 0.97 -8.41 7.51
N PRO A 23 1.35 -9.60 6.98
CA PRO A 23 1.54 -10.80 7.80
C PRO A 23 2.62 -10.70 8.86
N SER A 24 3.71 -9.97 8.60
CA SER A 24 4.81 -9.82 9.57
C SER A 24 4.54 -8.76 10.64
N GLN A 25 3.60 -7.85 10.39
CA GLN A 25 3.37 -6.67 11.25
C GLN A 25 4.68 -6.03 11.70
N PHE A 26 5.50 -5.63 10.72
CA PHE A 26 6.80 -4.98 10.98
C PHE A 26 7.78 -5.85 11.80
N GLY A 27 7.72 -7.16 11.58
CA GLY A 27 8.57 -8.14 12.28
C GLY A 27 7.98 -8.71 13.56
N GLN A 28 6.92 -8.13 14.13
CA GLN A 28 6.30 -8.59 15.38
C GLN A 28 5.87 -10.06 15.31
N ASN A 29 5.17 -10.46 14.24
CA ASN A 29 4.68 -11.84 14.07
C ASN A 29 5.75 -12.84 13.62
N SER A 30 6.94 -12.36 13.26
CA SER A 30 8.08 -13.20 12.83
C SER A 30 9.22 -13.19 13.84
N GLY A 31 9.04 -12.59 15.02
CA GLY A 31 10.02 -12.57 16.11
C GLY A 31 11.28 -11.78 15.77
N VAL A 32 11.23 -10.83 14.84
CA VAL A 32 12.37 -9.97 14.49
C VAL A 32 12.59 -8.98 15.65
N PRO A 33 13.81 -8.90 16.22
CA PRO A 33 14.10 -7.95 17.28
C PRO A 33 13.88 -6.49 16.82
N GLU A 34 13.35 -5.65 17.71
CA GLU A 34 13.11 -4.23 17.40
C GLU A 34 14.38 -3.49 16.97
N THR A 35 15.54 -3.88 17.51
CA THR A 35 16.84 -3.35 17.09
C THR A 35 17.11 -3.57 15.60
N ASP A 36 16.68 -4.70 15.07
CA ASP A 36 16.86 -5.06 13.65
C ASP A 36 15.87 -4.30 12.78
N VAL A 37 14.64 -4.14 13.26
CA VAL A 37 13.63 -3.28 12.62
C VAL A 37 14.14 -1.83 12.57
N SER A 38 14.68 -1.31 13.66
CA SER A 38 15.25 0.05 13.71
C SER A 38 16.43 0.21 12.75
N ARG A 39 17.31 -0.79 12.66
CA ARG A 39 18.41 -0.79 11.66
C ARG A 39 17.86 -0.78 10.23
N MET A 40 16.81 -1.54 9.96
CA MET A 40 16.15 -1.56 8.65
C MET A 40 15.54 -0.19 8.29
N VAL A 41 14.86 0.48 9.23
CA VAL A 41 14.32 1.84 9.03
C VAL A 41 15.44 2.84 8.72
N ARG A 42 16.54 2.80 9.49
CA ARG A 42 17.72 3.65 9.22
C ARG A 42 18.35 3.35 7.86
N ARG A 43 18.41 2.09 7.48
CA ARG A 43 18.90 1.69 6.17
C ARG A 43 17.97 2.18 5.04
N ALA A 44 16.66 2.13 5.23
CA ALA A 44 15.69 2.67 4.28
C ALA A 44 15.92 4.16 4.04
N LEU A 45 16.05 4.96 5.11
CA LEU A 45 16.38 6.39 5.02
C LEU A 45 17.70 6.62 4.28
N ALA A 46 18.77 5.87 4.61
CA ALA A 46 20.07 5.98 3.94
C ALA A 46 20.01 5.63 2.44
N LEU A 47 19.06 4.79 2.02
CA LEU A 47 18.78 4.47 0.61
C LEU A 47 17.87 5.52 -0.06
N GLY A 48 17.43 6.52 0.70
CA GLY A 48 16.55 7.60 0.24
C GLY A 48 15.06 7.24 0.24
N VAL A 49 14.65 6.16 0.92
CA VAL A 49 13.23 5.89 1.19
C VAL A 49 12.76 6.87 2.26
N ASN A 50 11.74 7.66 1.96
CA ASN A 50 11.24 8.68 2.87
C ASN A 50 9.76 8.54 3.21
N PHE A 51 9.06 7.51 2.71
CA PHE A 51 7.64 7.29 2.99
C PHE A 51 7.46 6.08 3.91
N PHE A 52 6.78 6.29 5.04
CA PHE A 52 6.48 5.27 6.05
C PHE A 52 4.98 5.23 6.31
N ASP A 53 4.39 4.04 6.16
CA ASP A 53 2.96 3.79 6.39
C ASP A 53 2.75 2.79 7.52
N THR A 54 1.90 3.15 8.46
CA THR A 54 1.49 2.32 9.60
C THR A 54 -0.02 2.40 9.82
N ALA A 55 -0.52 1.88 10.93
CA ALA A 55 -1.90 2.06 11.40
C ALA A 55 -2.00 1.79 12.91
N ALA A 56 -2.92 2.44 13.58
CA ALA A 56 -3.22 2.19 15.00
C ALA A 56 -3.57 0.72 15.29
N GLY A 57 -4.17 0.03 14.31
CA GLY A 57 -4.54 -1.38 14.40
C GLY A 57 -3.41 -2.40 14.13
N TYR A 58 -2.15 -1.97 13.93
CA TYR A 58 -1.03 -2.88 13.64
C TYR A 58 -0.18 -3.22 14.88
N GLY A 59 -0.83 -3.47 16.02
CA GLY A 59 -0.15 -3.78 17.29
C GLY A 59 0.80 -2.66 17.70
N GLU A 60 2.07 -2.98 17.93
CA GLU A 60 3.10 -2.02 18.36
C GLU A 60 3.77 -1.27 17.20
N SER A 61 3.32 -1.44 15.94
CA SER A 61 4.01 -0.88 14.76
C SER A 61 4.23 0.62 14.83
N GLU A 62 3.24 1.41 15.32
CA GLU A 62 3.39 2.86 15.50
C GLU A 62 4.49 3.20 16.51
N ALA A 63 4.49 2.53 17.67
CA ALA A 63 5.47 2.79 18.72
C ALA A 63 6.89 2.36 18.31
N ILE A 64 7.03 1.22 17.60
CA ILE A 64 8.31 0.75 17.05
C ILE A 64 8.82 1.76 16.02
N LEU A 65 7.96 2.21 15.09
CA LEU A 65 8.34 3.18 14.07
C LEU A 65 8.74 4.53 14.69
N GLY A 66 7.98 5.02 15.68
CA GLY A 66 8.29 6.26 16.40
C GLY A 66 9.65 6.20 17.11
N ARG A 67 9.99 5.06 17.74
CA ARG A 67 11.32 4.85 18.31
C ARG A 67 12.41 4.78 17.25
N ALA A 68 12.18 4.08 16.15
CA ALA A 68 13.15 3.96 15.06
C ALA A 68 13.46 5.29 14.36
N LEU A 69 12.49 6.20 14.30
CA LEU A 69 12.64 7.54 13.70
C LEU A 69 13.16 8.59 14.68
N THR A 70 13.32 8.28 15.98
CA THR A 70 13.84 9.23 16.97
C THR A 70 15.20 9.81 16.55
N GLY A 71 15.31 11.14 16.49
CA GLY A 71 16.52 11.87 16.08
C GLY A 71 16.70 11.98 14.55
N VAL A 72 15.75 11.52 13.73
CA VAL A 72 15.66 11.85 12.31
C VAL A 72 14.96 13.20 12.17
N PRO A 73 15.51 14.18 11.43
CA PRO A 73 14.81 15.42 11.15
C PRO A 73 13.43 15.16 10.57
N ARG A 74 12.40 15.86 11.08
CA ARG A 74 10.99 15.60 10.75
C ARG A 74 10.67 15.82 9.26
N ASP A 75 11.39 16.68 8.60
CA ASP A 75 11.26 17.02 7.19
C ASP A 75 11.95 16.02 6.24
N GLU A 76 12.71 15.07 6.77
CA GLU A 76 13.34 14.01 5.98
C GLU A 76 12.41 12.84 5.64
N TYR A 77 11.22 12.76 6.26
CA TYR A 77 10.28 11.66 6.01
C TYR A 77 8.82 12.11 6.00
N VAL A 78 8.02 11.35 5.27
CA VAL A 78 6.56 11.45 5.20
C VAL A 78 5.96 10.29 5.96
N LEU A 79 5.04 10.58 6.89
CA LEU A 79 4.45 9.62 7.80
C LEU A 79 2.94 9.51 7.55
N ALA A 80 2.49 8.31 7.23
CA ALA A 80 1.08 7.97 7.09
C ALA A 80 0.65 6.97 8.16
N THR A 81 -0.49 7.20 8.79
CA THR A 81 -1.16 6.23 9.66
C THR A 81 -2.66 6.21 9.42
N LYS A 82 -3.39 5.36 10.16
CA LYS A 82 -4.79 5.09 9.88
C LYS A 82 -5.59 4.92 11.15
N VAL A 83 -6.82 5.42 11.13
CA VAL A 83 -7.85 5.17 12.13
C VAL A 83 -8.93 4.26 11.57
N GLN A 84 -9.27 3.21 12.30
CA GLN A 84 -10.36 2.31 11.93
C GLN A 84 -11.66 2.82 12.55
N VAL A 85 -12.70 2.94 11.73
CA VAL A 85 -14.02 3.45 12.15
C VAL A 85 -15.09 2.37 12.20
N ALA A 86 -14.88 1.27 11.46
CA ALA A 86 -15.75 0.09 11.50
C ALA A 86 -14.95 -1.17 11.21
N ARG A 87 -15.28 -2.29 11.84
CA ARG A 87 -14.75 -3.61 11.56
C ARG A 87 -15.69 -4.68 12.06
N ASP A 88 -16.14 -5.53 11.16
CA ASP A 88 -17.15 -6.56 11.44
C ASP A 88 -18.39 -5.92 12.10
N GLU A 89 -18.79 -6.35 13.29
CA GLU A 89 -19.92 -5.76 14.01
C GLU A 89 -19.55 -4.54 14.88
N TRP A 90 -18.24 -4.21 14.99
CA TRP A 90 -17.78 -3.07 15.76
C TRP A 90 -17.80 -1.79 14.95
N THR A 91 -18.21 -0.71 15.58
CA THR A 91 -18.15 0.65 15.03
C THR A 91 -17.61 1.60 16.11
N ALA A 92 -16.68 2.46 15.71
CA ALA A 92 -16.13 3.50 16.59
C ALA A 92 -17.20 4.55 16.96
N THR A 93 -16.96 5.25 18.07
CA THR A 93 -17.59 6.54 18.34
C THR A 93 -16.70 7.69 17.85
N PRO A 94 -17.22 8.91 17.71
CA PRO A 94 -16.40 10.09 17.44
C PRO A 94 -15.26 10.29 18.45
N GLU A 95 -15.49 9.99 19.71
CA GLU A 95 -14.52 10.07 20.80
C GLU A 95 -13.40 9.02 20.64
N ASP A 96 -13.72 7.81 20.19
CA ASP A 96 -12.72 6.77 19.88
C ASP A 96 -11.78 7.21 18.75
N VAL A 97 -12.31 7.91 17.74
CA VAL A 97 -11.50 8.45 16.63
C VAL A 97 -10.54 9.51 17.15
N VAL A 98 -11.02 10.45 17.97
CA VAL A 98 -10.16 11.48 18.60
C VAL A 98 -9.08 10.82 19.43
N GLY A 99 -9.44 9.89 20.33
CA GLY A 99 -8.49 9.17 21.18
C GLY A 99 -7.46 8.39 20.36
N THR A 100 -7.86 7.78 19.26
CA THR A 100 -6.96 7.03 18.36
C THR A 100 -5.94 7.96 17.71
N VAL A 101 -6.37 9.12 17.20
CA VAL A 101 -5.45 10.09 16.56
C VAL A 101 -4.45 10.64 17.56
N GLU A 102 -4.89 10.99 18.79
CA GLU A 102 -3.99 11.45 19.86
C GLU A 102 -2.97 10.37 20.27
N LEU A 103 -3.43 9.14 20.41
CA LEU A 103 -2.56 8.00 20.74
C LEU A 103 -1.56 7.69 19.61
N SER A 104 -1.97 7.87 18.34
CA SER A 104 -1.06 7.71 17.19
C SER A 104 0.04 8.75 17.21
N LEU A 105 -0.27 10.02 17.50
CA LEU A 105 0.74 11.09 17.66
C LEU A 105 1.75 10.75 18.75
N GLU A 106 1.26 10.30 19.92
CA GLU A 106 2.09 9.89 21.05
C GLU A 106 3.02 8.72 20.69
N ARG A 107 2.48 7.64 20.13
CA ARG A 107 3.23 6.43 19.76
C ARG A 107 4.28 6.72 18.69
N LEU A 108 3.91 7.51 17.69
CA LEU A 108 4.79 7.92 16.59
C LEU A 108 5.80 9.00 17.02
N ARG A 109 5.61 9.63 18.20
CA ARG A 109 6.46 10.69 18.78
C ARG A 109 6.59 11.90 17.85
N VAL A 110 5.47 12.33 17.28
CA VAL A 110 5.38 13.49 16.41
C VAL A 110 4.24 14.40 16.82
N ASP A 111 4.39 15.70 16.57
CA ASP A 111 3.33 16.68 16.82
C ASP A 111 2.30 16.70 15.69
N VAL A 112 2.71 16.33 14.46
CA VAL A 112 1.87 16.36 13.25
C VAL A 112 2.13 15.12 12.40
N ILE A 113 1.06 14.42 12.01
CA ILE A 113 1.08 13.33 11.04
C ILE A 113 0.91 13.94 9.63
N ASP A 114 1.65 13.45 8.61
CA ASP A 114 1.46 13.96 7.26
C ASP A 114 0.15 13.51 6.65
N ILE A 115 -0.17 12.21 6.75
CA ILE A 115 -1.38 11.64 6.16
C ILE A 115 -2.10 10.77 7.21
N MET A 116 -3.33 11.15 7.55
CA MET A 116 -4.23 10.34 8.35
C MET A 116 -5.29 9.74 7.44
N GLN A 117 -5.51 8.42 7.53
CA GLN A 117 -6.41 7.72 6.63
C GLN A 117 -7.55 7.03 7.39
N PHE A 118 -8.75 7.00 6.83
CA PHE A 118 -9.75 6.01 7.24
C PHE A 118 -9.28 4.62 6.79
N HIS A 119 -9.26 3.67 7.73
CA HIS A 119 -8.66 2.35 7.53
C HIS A 119 -9.66 1.30 7.07
N GLY A 120 -9.49 0.81 5.86
CA GLY A 120 -10.23 -0.34 5.35
C GLY A 120 -11.73 -0.07 5.24
N VAL A 121 -12.12 1.05 4.64
CA VAL A 121 -13.53 1.39 4.44
C VAL A 121 -14.14 0.45 3.41
N LYS A 122 -15.29 -0.15 3.76
CA LYS A 122 -16.07 -0.98 2.84
C LYS A 122 -17.09 -0.12 2.09
N PRO A 123 -17.56 -0.56 0.90
CA PRO A 123 -18.59 0.16 0.15
C PRO A 123 -19.84 0.47 0.99
N GLU A 124 -20.33 -0.52 1.74
CA GLU A 124 -21.51 -0.41 2.60
C GLU A 124 -21.33 0.55 3.79
N ASP A 125 -20.10 0.72 4.27
CA ASP A 125 -19.78 1.58 5.42
C ASP A 125 -19.45 3.02 4.99
N TYR A 126 -19.25 3.26 3.68
CA TYR A 126 -18.72 4.55 3.20
C TYR A 126 -19.63 5.74 3.58
N ALA A 127 -20.92 5.68 3.27
CA ALA A 127 -21.84 6.78 3.54
C ALA A 127 -21.86 7.14 5.04
N ARG A 128 -21.92 6.14 5.91
CA ARG A 128 -21.87 6.33 7.36
C ARG A 128 -20.52 6.88 7.83
N THR A 129 -19.42 6.44 7.23
CA THR A 129 -18.08 6.96 7.53
C THR A 129 -18.01 8.47 7.27
N ILE A 130 -18.54 8.91 6.14
CA ILE A 130 -18.56 10.33 5.79
C ILE A 130 -19.48 11.11 6.73
N GLU A 131 -20.70 10.65 6.93
CA GLU A 131 -21.70 11.36 7.76
C GLU A 131 -21.19 11.57 9.20
N ILE A 132 -20.62 10.55 9.83
CA ILE A 132 -20.29 10.56 11.26
C ILE A 132 -18.85 11.05 11.51
N PHE A 133 -17.88 10.53 10.74
CA PHE A 133 -16.47 10.68 11.08
C PHE A 133 -15.73 11.75 10.28
N LEU A 134 -16.20 12.11 9.07
CA LEU A 134 -15.56 13.19 8.31
C LEU A 134 -15.54 14.51 9.09
N PRO A 135 -16.64 14.97 9.74
CA PRO A 135 -16.62 16.20 10.54
C PRO A 135 -15.61 16.15 11.71
N VAL A 136 -15.39 14.97 12.29
CA VAL A 136 -14.39 14.76 13.35
C VAL A 136 -12.98 14.93 12.78
N MET A 137 -12.70 14.29 11.63
CA MET A 137 -11.39 14.37 10.98
C MET A 137 -11.07 15.78 10.51
N VAL A 138 -12.04 16.49 9.90
CA VAL A 138 -11.85 17.89 9.50
C VAL A 138 -11.45 18.75 10.70
N ARG A 139 -12.15 18.63 11.83
CA ARG A 139 -11.80 19.36 13.06
C ARG A 139 -10.40 19.02 13.58
N LEU A 140 -9.99 17.75 13.55
CA LEU A 140 -8.64 17.35 13.95
C LEU A 140 -7.57 17.90 13.00
N GLN A 141 -7.88 17.96 11.70
CA GLN A 141 -7.01 18.57 10.69
C GLN A 141 -6.87 20.08 10.92
N GLU A 142 -7.98 20.79 11.19
CA GLU A 142 -7.97 22.21 11.54
C GLU A 142 -7.19 22.51 12.82
N GLN A 143 -7.14 21.56 13.77
CA GLN A 143 -6.31 21.62 14.96
C GLN A 143 -4.82 21.33 14.69
N GLY A 144 -4.47 21.00 13.44
CA GLY A 144 -3.10 20.71 13.04
C GLY A 144 -2.57 19.33 13.45
N LYS A 145 -3.44 18.39 13.82
CA LYS A 145 -3.02 17.03 14.21
C LYS A 145 -2.47 16.23 13.03
N PHE A 146 -2.97 16.50 11.85
CA PHE A 146 -2.44 15.95 10.59
C PHE A 146 -2.64 16.94 9.44
N ARG A 147 -1.93 16.70 8.32
CA ARG A 147 -1.93 17.63 7.18
C ARG A 147 -2.94 17.25 6.10
N PHE A 148 -3.01 15.96 5.74
CA PHE A 148 -3.81 15.46 4.62
C PHE A 148 -4.70 14.30 5.06
N LEU A 149 -5.90 14.24 4.52
CA LEU A 149 -6.85 13.17 4.75
C LEU A 149 -6.79 12.15 3.63
N GLY A 150 -6.75 10.87 3.98
CA GLY A 150 -6.78 9.77 3.04
C GLY A 150 -7.83 8.71 3.37
N VAL A 151 -7.98 7.75 2.46
CA VAL A 151 -8.83 6.58 2.65
C VAL A 151 -8.16 5.34 2.11
N SER A 152 -8.31 4.21 2.80
CA SER A 152 -7.91 2.89 2.32
C SER A 152 -9.11 1.98 2.17
N GLU A 153 -9.11 1.14 1.14
CA GLU A 153 -10.09 0.09 0.95
C GLU A 153 -9.79 -1.16 1.78
N THR A 154 -10.80 -1.99 2.00
CA THR A 154 -10.65 -3.38 2.47
C THR A 154 -10.45 -4.31 1.27
N TYR A 155 -9.27 -4.26 0.63
CA TYR A 155 -8.98 -4.94 -0.64
C TYR A 155 -9.42 -6.41 -0.69
N SER A 156 -9.31 -7.17 0.40
CA SER A 156 -9.73 -8.58 0.45
C SER A 156 -11.24 -8.80 0.36
N GLN A 157 -12.04 -7.76 0.59
CA GLN A 157 -13.52 -7.80 0.54
C GLN A 157 -14.08 -6.91 -0.57
N ASP A 158 -13.32 -5.89 -0.99
CA ASP A 158 -13.66 -4.96 -2.08
C ASP A 158 -12.60 -4.99 -3.19
N PHE A 159 -12.30 -6.16 -3.74
CA PHE A 159 -11.33 -6.30 -4.85
C PHE A 159 -11.84 -5.75 -6.19
N ARG A 160 -13.11 -5.32 -6.25
CA ARG A 160 -13.71 -4.57 -7.37
C ARG A 160 -13.60 -3.06 -7.19
N HIS A 161 -13.04 -2.63 -6.05
CA HIS A 161 -12.82 -1.22 -5.71
C HIS A 161 -14.14 -0.38 -5.74
N GLU A 162 -15.24 -0.94 -5.28
CA GLU A 162 -16.56 -0.29 -5.36
C GLU A 162 -16.67 0.93 -4.43
N MET A 163 -15.88 0.98 -3.34
CA MET A 163 -15.81 2.11 -2.43
C MET A 163 -15.18 3.35 -3.11
N PHE A 164 -14.12 3.18 -3.92
CA PHE A 164 -13.38 4.32 -4.45
C PHE A 164 -14.13 5.23 -5.40
N PRO A 165 -15.01 4.76 -6.33
CA PRO A 165 -15.81 5.68 -7.13
C PRO A 165 -16.65 6.64 -6.32
N MET A 166 -17.20 6.21 -5.18
CA MET A 166 -17.93 7.08 -4.26
C MET A 166 -16.97 8.08 -3.60
N ALA A 167 -15.90 7.57 -3.00
CA ALA A 167 -14.90 8.38 -2.30
C ALA A 167 -14.23 9.43 -3.20
N LEU A 168 -13.94 9.06 -4.44
CA LEU A 168 -13.34 9.98 -5.40
C LEU A 168 -14.36 10.98 -5.99
N ALA A 169 -15.64 10.60 -6.11
CA ALA A 169 -16.70 11.53 -6.56
C ALA A 169 -16.95 12.63 -5.53
N ASP A 170 -16.98 12.30 -4.24
CA ASP A 170 -17.23 13.24 -3.14
C ASP A 170 -16.06 14.19 -2.86
N ASP A 171 -14.87 13.88 -3.37
CA ASP A 171 -13.66 14.73 -3.37
C ASP A 171 -13.16 15.18 -1.97
N HIS A 172 -13.39 14.35 -0.94
CA HIS A 172 -12.96 14.64 0.43
C HIS A 172 -11.51 14.22 0.73
N PHE A 173 -10.90 13.37 -0.11
CA PHE A 173 -9.64 12.72 0.19
C PHE A 173 -8.48 13.19 -0.70
N ASP A 174 -7.35 13.49 -0.07
CA ASP A 174 -6.11 13.87 -0.75
C ASP A 174 -5.33 12.65 -1.24
N THR A 175 -5.50 11.49 -0.55
CA THR A 175 -4.83 10.25 -0.89
C THR A 175 -5.77 9.05 -0.87
N ALA A 176 -5.49 8.07 -1.75
CA ALA A 176 -6.16 6.78 -1.82
C ALA A 176 -5.11 5.65 -1.67
N MET A 177 -5.32 4.76 -0.70
CA MET A 177 -4.51 3.56 -0.57
C MET A 177 -5.19 2.39 -1.28
N VAL A 178 -4.62 2.00 -2.41
CA VAL A 178 -5.23 1.10 -3.40
C VAL A 178 -4.47 -0.22 -3.47
N GLY A 179 -5.20 -1.33 -3.48
CA GLY A 179 -4.67 -2.66 -3.77
C GLY A 179 -4.42 -2.83 -5.27
N TYR A 180 -3.16 -3.07 -5.66
CA TYR A 180 -2.82 -3.22 -7.06
C TYR A 180 -1.56 -4.07 -7.24
N ASN A 181 -1.62 -5.05 -8.15
CA ASN A 181 -0.49 -5.89 -8.51
C ASN A 181 -0.67 -6.49 -9.91
N MET A 182 0.39 -7.12 -10.45
CA MET A 182 0.42 -7.59 -11.83
C MET A 182 -0.47 -8.80 -12.15
N ILE A 183 -0.99 -9.52 -11.14
CA ILE A 183 -1.94 -10.65 -11.33
C ILE A 183 -3.36 -10.32 -10.85
N SER A 184 -3.58 -9.11 -10.35
CA SER A 184 -4.88 -8.55 -9.99
C SER A 184 -4.87 -7.05 -10.28
N PRO A 185 -4.87 -6.65 -11.58
CA PRO A 185 -4.67 -5.26 -12.00
C PRO A 185 -5.98 -4.45 -12.10
N THR A 186 -7.05 -4.86 -11.44
CA THR A 186 -8.42 -4.30 -11.56
C THR A 186 -8.50 -2.79 -11.31
N ALA A 187 -7.62 -2.25 -10.45
CA ALA A 187 -7.54 -0.81 -10.20
C ALA A 187 -7.24 0.02 -11.46
N GLU A 188 -6.56 -0.56 -12.48
CA GLU A 188 -6.28 0.12 -13.76
C GLU A 188 -7.55 0.54 -14.51
N HIS A 189 -8.64 -0.19 -14.32
CA HIS A 189 -9.86 0.03 -15.10
C HIS A 189 -10.72 1.16 -14.54
N ARG A 190 -10.62 1.46 -13.25
CA ARG A 190 -11.58 2.34 -12.59
C ARG A 190 -10.93 3.35 -11.65
N VAL A 191 -10.13 2.90 -10.72
CA VAL A 191 -9.62 3.76 -9.62
C VAL A 191 -8.47 4.64 -10.08
N LEU A 192 -7.47 4.04 -10.73
CA LEU A 192 -6.25 4.77 -11.10
C LEU A 192 -6.49 5.91 -12.09
N PRO A 193 -7.35 5.76 -13.13
CA PRO A 193 -7.74 6.88 -13.99
C PRO A 193 -8.43 8.02 -13.23
N MET A 194 -9.35 7.70 -12.30
CA MET A 194 -10.04 8.72 -11.50
C MET A 194 -9.07 9.44 -10.56
N CYS A 195 -8.11 8.73 -9.95
CA CYS A 195 -7.08 9.36 -9.13
C CYS A 195 -6.21 10.34 -9.94
N LEU A 196 -5.83 9.98 -11.17
CA LEU A 196 -5.09 10.88 -12.07
C LEU A 196 -5.90 12.13 -12.42
N GLU A 197 -7.16 11.95 -12.85
CA GLU A 197 -8.04 13.04 -13.23
C GLU A 197 -8.23 14.05 -12.09
N ARG A 198 -8.39 13.55 -10.85
CA ARG A 198 -8.65 14.36 -9.66
C ARG A 198 -7.40 14.77 -8.89
N ASN A 199 -6.23 14.37 -9.39
CA ASN A 199 -4.94 14.60 -8.74
C ASN A 199 -4.90 14.08 -7.28
N VAL A 200 -5.55 12.93 -7.00
CA VAL A 200 -5.51 12.24 -5.72
C VAL A 200 -4.25 11.37 -5.67
N GLY A 201 -3.48 11.48 -4.58
CA GLY A 201 -2.22 10.75 -4.41
C GLY A 201 -2.46 9.26 -4.16
N VAL A 202 -1.87 8.37 -4.97
CA VAL A 202 -2.03 6.92 -4.81
C VAL A 202 -0.89 6.31 -4.01
N ILE A 203 -1.27 5.62 -2.93
CA ILE A 203 -0.40 4.76 -2.12
C ILE A 203 -0.75 3.32 -2.48
N CYS A 204 0.17 2.59 -3.11
CA CYS A 204 -0.11 1.21 -3.50
C CYS A 204 0.19 0.23 -2.38
N MET A 205 -0.82 -0.54 -1.98
CA MET A 205 -0.64 -1.72 -1.14
C MET A 205 -0.74 -3.00 -1.97
N VAL A 206 -0.29 -4.11 -1.43
CA VAL A 206 -0.34 -5.48 -2.01
C VAL A 206 0.38 -5.66 -3.35
N ALA A 207 1.34 -4.79 -3.67
CA ALA A 207 2.17 -4.91 -4.88
C ALA A 207 2.85 -6.28 -4.99
N VAL A 208 3.32 -6.81 -3.86
CA VAL A 208 3.84 -8.17 -3.70
C VAL A 208 3.12 -8.82 -2.52
N ARG A 209 2.32 -9.83 -2.79
CA ARG A 209 1.62 -10.66 -1.80
C ARG A 209 2.18 -12.08 -1.84
N ARG A 210 1.55 -13.01 -1.12
CA ARG A 210 2.01 -14.40 -0.97
C ARG A 210 2.29 -15.08 -2.31
N ALA A 211 1.38 -14.95 -3.29
CA ALA A 211 1.53 -15.57 -4.60
C ALA A 211 2.77 -15.06 -5.36
N LEU A 212 3.10 -13.77 -5.25
CA LEU A 212 4.23 -13.18 -5.95
C LEU A 212 5.56 -13.30 -5.18
N SER A 213 5.57 -13.89 -3.99
CA SER A 213 6.74 -14.13 -3.15
C SER A 213 7.00 -15.60 -2.82
N ARG A 214 6.06 -16.50 -3.15
CA ARG A 214 6.13 -17.94 -2.85
C ARG A 214 5.70 -18.73 -4.06
N PRO A 215 6.61 -19.43 -4.75
CA PRO A 215 6.33 -20.17 -5.99
C PRO A 215 5.18 -21.18 -5.85
N GLU A 216 5.11 -21.88 -4.71
CA GLU A 216 4.06 -22.85 -4.43
C GLU A 216 2.66 -22.22 -4.34
N VAL A 217 2.56 -21.02 -3.75
CA VAL A 217 1.30 -20.27 -3.66
C VAL A 217 0.91 -19.74 -5.04
N LEU A 218 1.88 -19.26 -5.82
CA LEU A 218 1.62 -18.82 -7.19
C LEU A 218 1.06 -19.95 -8.05
N ALA A 219 1.70 -21.12 -8.02
CA ALA A 219 1.24 -22.29 -8.78
C ALA A 219 -0.20 -22.67 -8.40
N GLU A 220 -0.52 -22.71 -7.09
CA GLU A 220 -1.89 -22.97 -6.60
C GLU A 220 -2.89 -21.94 -7.13
N ARG A 221 -2.57 -20.64 -7.06
CA ARG A 221 -3.45 -19.56 -7.52
C ARG A 221 -3.65 -19.56 -9.02
N ILE A 222 -2.62 -19.86 -9.80
CA ILE A 222 -2.72 -20.00 -11.25
C ILE A 222 -3.54 -21.23 -11.64
N ALA A 223 -3.33 -22.37 -10.99
CA ALA A 223 -4.16 -23.56 -11.21
C ALA A 223 -5.65 -23.29 -10.90
N TYR A 224 -5.94 -22.58 -9.81
CA TYR A 224 -7.29 -22.12 -9.50
C TYR A 224 -7.85 -21.22 -10.62
N ALA A 225 -7.10 -20.21 -11.05
CA ALA A 225 -7.54 -19.27 -12.06
C ALA A 225 -7.84 -19.96 -13.42
N LYS A 226 -7.00 -20.92 -13.82
CA LYS A 226 -7.24 -21.77 -15.01
C LYS A 226 -8.48 -22.65 -14.86
N LYS A 227 -8.67 -23.28 -13.71
CA LYS A 227 -9.81 -24.15 -13.42
C LYS A 227 -11.13 -23.41 -13.41
N THR A 228 -11.15 -22.18 -12.91
CA THR A 228 -12.35 -21.34 -12.80
C THR A 228 -12.60 -20.48 -14.07
N GLY A 229 -11.69 -20.50 -15.04
CA GLY A 229 -11.81 -19.73 -16.27
C GLY A 229 -11.53 -18.24 -16.11
N LEU A 230 -10.86 -17.84 -15.01
CA LEU A 230 -10.39 -16.45 -14.83
C LEU A 230 -9.27 -16.10 -15.79
N ILE A 231 -8.47 -17.10 -16.18
CA ILE A 231 -7.47 -17.01 -17.24
C ILE A 231 -7.58 -18.23 -18.16
N GLU A 232 -7.12 -18.11 -19.40
CA GLU A 232 -7.10 -19.22 -20.33
C GLU A 232 -6.11 -20.31 -19.89
N ARG A 233 -6.45 -21.59 -20.17
CA ARG A 233 -5.67 -22.74 -19.68
C ARG A 233 -4.21 -22.72 -20.17
N ASP A 234 -3.99 -22.32 -21.40
CA ASP A 234 -2.67 -22.34 -22.03
C ASP A 234 -1.95 -20.98 -21.99
N SER A 235 -2.50 -19.99 -21.23
CA SER A 235 -1.94 -18.64 -21.16
C SER A 235 -0.57 -18.56 -20.47
N VAL A 236 -0.31 -19.48 -19.52
CA VAL A 236 0.97 -19.59 -18.80
C VAL A 236 1.29 -21.06 -18.51
N PRO A 237 2.59 -21.47 -18.38
CA PRO A 237 2.98 -22.80 -17.94
C PRO A 237 2.44 -23.14 -16.54
N ASP A 238 2.34 -24.42 -16.20
CA ASP A 238 1.91 -24.87 -14.86
C ASP A 238 3.06 -24.83 -13.85
N ASP A 239 4.27 -25.19 -14.27
CA ASP A 239 5.43 -25.34 -13.37
C ASP A 239 6.05 -23.99 -12.97
N ASP A 240 6.16 -23.06 -13.89
CA ASP A 240 6.74 -21.72 -13.65
C ASP A 240 5.95 -20.66 -14.41
N PRO A 241 4.74 -20.33 -13.92
CA PRO A 241 3.78 -19.53 -14.68
C PRO A 241 4.28 -18.15 -15.10
N LEU A 242 5.17 -17.54 -14.30
CA LEU A 242 5.68 -16.19 -14.54
C LEU A 242 7.21 -16.11 -14.63
N GLY A 243 7.92 -17.25 -14.74
CA GLY A 243 9.38 -17.30 -14.84
C GLY A 243 9.95 -16.55 -16.03
N TRP A 244 9.17 -16.40 -17.10
CA TRP A 244 9.54 -15.59 -18.26
C TRP A 244 9.77 -14.10 -17.95
N LEU A 245 9.29 -13.61 -16.81
CA LEU A 245 9.57 -12.25 -16.32
C LEU A 245 10.95 -12.13 -15.65
N VAL A 246 11.53 -13.26 -15.18
CA VAL A 246 12.79 -13.24 -14.42
C VAL A 246 13.95 -13.42 -15.40
N THR A 247 14.26 -12.38 -16.14
CA THR A 247 15.29 -12.35 -17.17
C THR A 247 16.10 -11.04 -17.11
N GLY A 248 17.35 -11.08 -17.50
CA GLY A 248 18.20 -9.88 -17.61
C GLY A 248 18.29 -9.09 -16.31
N GLU A 249 17.76 -7.88 -16.31
CA GLU A 249 17.77 -6.94 -15.15
C GLU A 249 16.67 -7.23 -14.11
N VAL A 250 15.80 -8.21 -14.35
CA VAL A 250 14.73 -8.61 -13.44
C VAL A 250 15.17 -9.82 -12.63
N ALA A 251 15.71 -9.57 -11.43
CA ALA A 251 16.36 -10.58 -10.62
C ALA A 251 15.41 -11.59 -9.95
N SER A 252 14.11 -11.27 -9.84
CA SER A 252 13.12 -12.13 -9.17
C SER A 252 11.70 -11.70 -9.51
N LEU A 253 10.73 -12.56 -9.21
CA LEU A 253 9.31 -12.24 -9.39
C LEU A 253 8.84 -11.06 -8.53
N PRO A 254 9.24 -10.91 -7.24
CA PRO A 254 8.98 -9.69 -6.49
C PRO A 254 9.55 -8.43 -7.18
N ALA A 255 10.74 -8.52 -7.78
CA ALA A 255 11.32 -7.40 -8.53
C ALA A 255 10.46 -7.02 -9.74
N ALA A 256 9.95 -8.01 -10.50
CA ALA A 256 9.00 -7.79 -11.60
C ALA A 256 7.73 -7.10 -11.10
N ALA A 257 7.16 -7.56 -9.99
CA ALA A 257 5.95 -7.01 -9.40
C ALA A 257 6.10 -5.54 -8.98
N TYR A 258 7.20 -5.19 -8.32
CA TYR A 258 7.49 -3.78 -7.98
C TYR A 258 7.67 -2.92 -9.23
N LYS A 259 8.38 -3.40 -10.25
CA LYS A 259 8.57 -2.69 -11.52
C LYS A 259 7.23 -2.47 -12.23
N TYR A 260 6.37 -3.49 -12.29
CA TYR A 260 5.03 -3.40 -12.88
C TYR A 260 4.22 -2.29 -12.23
N VAL A 261 4.05 -2.35 -10.92
CA VAL A 261 3.25 -1.37 -10.17
C VAL A 261 3.84 0.04 -10.27
N ALA A 262 5.15 0.17 -10.08
CA ALA A 262 5.83 1.47 -10.12
C ALA A 262 5.81 2.12 -11.51
N SER A 263 5.57 1.37 -12.59
CA SER A 263 5.49 1.92 -13.94
C SER A 263 4.19 2.69 -14.20
N HIS A 264 3.13 2.43 -13.43
CA HIS A 264 1.85 3.10 -13.65
C HIS A 264 1.94 4.58 -13.24
N PRO A 265 1.47 5.53 -14.09
CA PRO A 265 1.64 6.97 -13.86
C PRO A 265 0.88 7.50 -12.62
N ALA A 266 -0.21 6.84 -12.21
CA ALA A 266 -0.95 7.22 -11.00
C ALA A 266 -0.21 6.93 -9.70
N MET A 267 0.80 6.03 -9.71
CA MET A 267 1.47 5.61 -8.48
C MET A 267 2.33 6.72 -7.89
N GLY A 268 2.00 7.19 -6.70
CA GLY A 268 2.86 8.05 -5.89
C GLY A 268 3.95 7.24 -5.21
N THR A 269 3.57 6.23 -4.43
CA THR A 269 4.48 5.33 -3.72
C THR A 269 3.95 3.91 -3.68
N VAL A 270 4.86 2.93 -3.67
CA VAL A 270 4.56 1.49 -3.61
C VAL A 270 5.09 0.93 -2.30
N LEU A 271 4.22 0.37 -1.47
CA LEU A 271 4.63 -0.12 -0.16
C LEU A 271 5.34 -1.47 -0.23
N THR A 272 6.46 -1.57 0.48
CA THR A 272 7.12 -2.83 0.81
C THR A 272 6.93 -3.15 2.29
N GLY A 273 6.41 -4.36 2.57
CA GLY A 273 6.18 -4.85 3.94
C GLY A 273 7.27 -5.83 4.37
N THR A 274 8.48 -5.36 4.62
CA THR A 274 9.60 -6.17 5.06
C THR A 274 10.23 -5.64 6.34
N ALA A 275 10.75 -6.56 7.18
CA ALA A 275 11.65 -6.25 8.30
C ALA A 275 13.09 -6.76 8.04
N ASN A 276 13.39 -7.19 6.81
CA ASN A 276 14.69 -7.72 6.39
C ASN A 276 15.41 -6.72 5.49
N ILE A 277 16.66 -6.39 5.83
CA ILE A 277 17.48 -5.41 5.10
C ILE A 277 17.80 -5.89 3.67
N ASP A 278 18.11 -7.17 3.48
CA ASP A 278 18.47 -7.70 2.16
C ASP A 278 17.25 -7.62 1.20
N HIS A 279 16.05 -7.90 1.71
CA HIS A 279 14.82 -7.71 0.94
C HIS A 279 14.57 -6.24 0.61
N LEU A 280 14.80 -5.33 1.57
CA LEU A 280 14.69 -3.90 1.33
C LEU A 280 15.64 -3.45 0.20
N GLU A 281 16.92 -3.83 0.29
CA GLU A 281 17.94 -3.47 -0.71
C GLU A 281 17.61 -4.04 -2.10
N ALA A 282 17.16 -5.29 -2.16
CA ALA A 282 16.71 -5.91 -3.40
C ALA A 282 15.52 -5.16 -4.02
N ASN A 283 14.53 -4.75 -3.21
CA ASN A 283 13.36 -4.00 -3.67
C ASN A 283 13.74 -2.59 -4.14
N VAL A 284 14.65 -1.90 -3.43
CA VAL A 284 15.20 -0.62 -3.86
C VAL A 284 15.94 -0.77 -5.19
N LYS A 285 16.78 -1.79 -5.34
CA LYS A 285 17.49 -2.07 -6.59
C LYS A 285 16.51 -2.33 -7.74
N ALA A 286 15.45 -3.09 -7.49
CA ALA A 286 14.41 -3.37 -8.50
C ALA A 286 13.74 -2.08 -9.00
N ILE A 287 13.31 -1.20 -8.08
CA ILE A 287 12.64 0.08 -8.41
C ILE A 287 13.56 1.06 -9.14
N LEU A 288 14.85 1.06 -8.82
CA LEU A 288 15.83 1.94 -9.45
C LEU A 288 16.28 1.47 -10.83
N GLY A 289 16.18 0.17 -11.09
CA GLY A 289 16.53 -0.42 -12.38
C GLY A 289 15.58 -0.03 -13.52
N PRO A 290 15.85 -0.52 -14.75
CA PRO A 290 14.96 -0.32 -15.90
C PRO A 290 13.54 -0.85 -15.64
N PRO A 291 12.50 -0.28 -16.27
CA PRO A 291 11.15 -0.83 -16.20
C PRO A 291 11.09 -2.23 -16.83
N LEU A 292 9.97 -2.93 -16.70
CA LEU A 292 9.68 -4.12 -17.52
C LEU A 292 9.57 -3.70 -18.99
N HIS A 293 9.86 -4.64 -19.89
CA HIS A 293 9.65 -4.43 -21.30
C HIS A 293 8.15 -4.23 -21.61
N ASP A 294 7.84 -3.43 -22.61
CA ASP A 294 6.46 -3.15 -23.02
C ASP A 294 5.73 -4.43 -23.44
N ASP A 295 6.42 -5.37 -24.10
CA ASP A 295 5.86 -6.68 -24.46
C ASP A 295 5.47 -7.51 -23.23
N ASP A 296 6.29 -7.49 -22.16
CA ASP A 296 5.99 -8.17 -20.89
C ASP A 296 4.78 -7.53 -20.21
N MET A 297 4.72 -6.20 -20.20
CA MET A 297 3.57 -5.45 -19.66
C MET A 297 2.29 -5.77 -20.45
N ALA A 298 2.36 -5.78 -21.77
CA ALA A 298 1.24 -6.13 -22.64
C ALA A 298 0.78 -7.58 -22.41
N ARG A 299 1.72 -8.52 -22.30
CA ARG A 299 1.42 -9.93 -22.02
C ARG A 299 0.77 -10.12 -20.65
N LEU A 300 1.26 -9.46 -19.61
CA LEU A 300 0.62 -9.49 -18.27
C LEU A 300 -0.83 -9.00 -18.34
N ARG A 301 -1.07 -7.87 -19.01
CA ARG A 301 -2.42 -7.32 -19.19
C ARG A 301 -3.33 -8.22 -20.00
N SER A 302 -2.81 -8.88 -21.03
CA SER A 302 -3.60 -9.83 -21.83
C SER A 302 -4.03 -11.06 -21.02
N ILE A 303 -3.20 -11.53 -20.09
CA ILE A 303 -3.49 -12.70 -19.26
C ILE A 303 -4.38 -12.32 -18.06
N PHE A 304 -4.02 -11.27 -17.31
CA PHE A 304 -4.61 -10.96 -16.02
C PHE A 304 -5.54 -9.73 -16.03
N GLY A 305 -5.58 -8.96 -17.11
CA GLY A 305 -6.32 -7.71 -17.19
C GLY A 305 -7.82 -7.83 -16.89
N ALA A 306 -8.42 -8.97 -17.18
CA ALA A 306 -9.84 -9.25 -16.90
C ALA A 306 -10.09 -10.01 -15.58
N VAL A 307 -9.06 -10.20 -14.76
CA VAL A 307 -9.19 -10.94 -13.48
C VAL A 307 -9.72 -10.01 -12.39
N TRP A 308 -10.97 -10.24 -11.98
CA TRP A 308 -11.66 -9.49 -10.93
C TRP A 308 -11.64 -10.21 -9.57
N GLU A 309 -10.64 -11.03 -9.32
CA GLU A 309 -10.42 -11.72 -8.05
C GLU A 309 -9.03 -11.46 -7.49
N PRO A 310 -8.83 -11.48 -6.15
CA PRO A 310 -7.55 -11.16 -5.54
C PRO A 310 -6.60 -12.37 -5.59
N LEU A 311 -6.13 -12.75 -6.77
CA LEU A 311 -5.23 -13.91 -6.97
C LEU A 311 -3.93 -13.81 -6.18
N GLY A 312 -3.48 -12.62 -5.83
CA GLY A 312 -2.23 -12.39 -5.11
C GLY A 312 -2.26 -12.77 -3.62
N ASN A 313 -3.41 -13.00 -3.04
CA ASN A 313 -3.59 -13.19 -1.59
C ASN A 313 -3.32 -14.62 -1.11
#